data_b1ff2814c52f3106ba664f91767bb890
#
_entry.id   b1ff2814c52f3106ba664f91767bb890
#
_cell.length_a   1.000
_cell.length_b   1.000
_cell.length_c   1.000
_cell.angle_alpha   90.00
_cell.angle_beta   90.00
_cell.angle_gamma   90.00
#
_symmetry.space_group_name_H-M   'P 1'
#
loop_
_entity.id
_entity.type
_entity.pdbx_description
1 polymer ?
#
loop_
_entity_poly.entity_id
_entity_poly.type
_entity_poly.pdbx_seq_one_letter_code
_entity_poly.pdbx_strand_id
1 'polypeptide(L)'
;MIYHIGKIFILIAVAFGLAGCPAERFRHEKYSCNSTSFDLESIVVNEPNVGSEVQINGYGSERTAIITAINDDMISVEDSHLQLELNRNDGSVRIIRGSRFARLACKRSIFTM
;
A
#
# COMPACT_ATOMS: atom_id res chain seq x y z
N MET A 1 26.08 44.78 15.52
CA MET A 1 25.02 44.25 16.36
C MET A 1 23.88 43.61 15.57
N ILE A 2 23.49 44.19 14.47
CA ILE A 2 22.36 43.70 13.66
C ILE A 2 22.66 42.34 13.02
N TYR A 3 23.91 42.05 12.68
CA TYR A 3 24.31 40.82 12.01
C TYR A 3 24.22 39.57 12.90
N HIS A 4 24.12 39.69 14.22
CA HIS A 4 23.93 38.55 15.10
C HIS A 4 22.55 37.92 14.94
N ILE A 5 21.55 38.71 14.60
CA ILE A 5 20.20 38.20 14.36
C ILE A 5 20.12 37.36 13.10
N GLY A 6 20.87 37.72 12.06
CA GLY A 6 20.94 36.95 10.83
C GLY A 6 21.48 35.53 11.00
N LYS A 7 22.46 35.35 11.87
CA LYS A 7 23.03 34.03 12.13
C LYS A 7 22.04 33.09 12.85
N ILE A 8 21.24 33.64 13.74
CA ILE A 8 20.22 32.87 14.45
C ILE A 8 19.13 32.39 13.47
N PHE A 9 18.76 33.24 12.54
CA PHE A 9 17.78 32.89 11.50
C PHE A 9 18.22 31.74 10.62
N ILE A 10 19.49 31.70 10.24
CA ILE A 10 20.03 30.63 9.41
C ILE A 10 20.00 29.29 10.13
N LEU A 11 20.31 29.28 11.42
CA LEU A 11 20.29 28.07 12.24
C LEU A 11 18.88 27.48 12.37
N ILE A 12 17.87 28.33 12.52
CA ILE A 12 16.46 27.90 12.59
C ILE A 12 16.02 27.27 11.27
N ALA A 13 16.41 27.86 10.14
CA ALA A 13 16.07 27.33 8.82
C ALA A 13 16.66 25.95 8.57
N VAL A 14 17.88 25.70 9.00
CA VAL A 14 18.55 24.39 8.85
C VAL A 14 17.84 23.34 9.72
N ALA A 15 17.48 23.67 10.96
CA ALA A 15 16.76 22.75 11.83
C ALA A 15 15.39 22.37 11.25
N PHE A 16 14.70 23.31 10.64
CA PHE A 16 13.41 23.06 10.03
C PHE A 16 13.52 22.14 8.83
N GLY A 17 14.57 22.25 8.02
CA GLY A 17 14.81 21.37 6.89
C GLY A 17 15.07 19.92 7.27
N LEU A 18 15.68 19.70 8.43
CA LEU A 18 15.97 18.34 8.91
C LEU A 18 14.76 17.63 9.50
N ALA A 19 13.76 18.37 9.93
CA ALA A 19 12.53 17.80 10.50
C ALA A 19 11.57 17.23 9.45
N GLY A 20 11.85 17.39 8.17
CA GLY A 20 10.97 17.00 7.07
C GLY A 20 11.20 15.61 6.49
N CYS A 21 11.93 14.70 7.16
CA CYS A 21 12.10 13.35 6.66
C CYS A 21 10.84 12.53 6.90
N PRO A 22 10.11 12.11 5.84
CA PRO A 22 8.87 11.37 6.02
C PRO A 22 9.14 9.94 6.48
N ALA A 23 8.52 9.57 7.59
CA ALA A 23 8.49 8.19 8.07
C ALA A 23 7.54 7.31 7.22
N GLU A 24 6.84 7.90 6.27
CA GLU A 24 5.82 7.22 5.46
C GLU A 24 6.36 6.22 4.45
N ARG A 25 7.66 6.20 4.21
CA ARG A 25 8.31 5.27 3.28
C ARG A 25 8.14 3.80 3.62
N PHE A 26 7.87 3.49 4.88
CA PHE A 26 7.85 2.12 5.38
C PHE A 26 6.46 1.67 5.79
N ARG A 27 5.44 2.32 5.27
CA ARG A 27 4.07 1.96 5.56
C ARG A 27 3.62 0.84 4.64
N HIS A 28 3.27 -0.30 5.23
CA HIS A 28 2.80 -1.48 4.52
C HIS A 28 1.34 -1.73 4.85
N GLU A 29 0.60 -2.22 3.87
CA GLU A 29 -0.79 -2.66 4.05
C GLU A 29 -0.88 -4.14 3.75
N LYS A 30 -1.58 -4.88 4.60
CA LYS A 30 -1.81 -6.31 4.40
C LYS A 30 -3.30 -6.59 4.47
N TYR A 31 -3.79 -7.36 3.52
CA TYR A 31 -5.17 -7.80 3.46
C TYR A 31 -5.21 -9.31 3.62
N SER A 32 -5.76 -9.78 4.75
CA SER A 32 -5.86 -11.21 5.06
C SER A 32 -7.23 -11.70 4.65
N CYS A 33 -7.30 -12.47 3.59
CA CYS A 33 -8.54 -12.88 2.96
C CYS A 33 -8.95 -14.31 3.30
N ASN A 34 -7.99 -15.21 3.44
CA ASN A 34 -8.22 -16.62 3.79
C ASN A 34 -9.28 -17.31 2.94
N SER A 35 -9.25 -17.07 1.63
CA SER A 35 -10.21 -17.64 0.68
C SER A 35 -9.60 -18.83 -0.04
N THR A 36 -10.06 -20.04 0.27
CA THR A 36 -9.62 -21.26 -0.41
C THR A 36 -10.22 -21.36 -1.81
N SER A 37 -11.41 -20.83 -2.02
CA SER A 37 -12.09 -20.88 -3.33
C SER A 37 -11.33 -20.13 -4.42
N PHE A 38 -10.65 -19.06 -4.06
CA PHE A 38 -9.86 -18.26 -4.99
C PHE A 38 -8.36 -18.42 -4.82
N ASP A 39 -7.95 -19.35 -3.94
CA ASP A 39 -6.53 -19.55 -3.60
C ASP A 39 -5.87 -18.25 -3.18
N LEU A 40 -6.53 -17.50 -2.31
CA LEU A 40 -6.08 -16.19 -1.86
C LEU A 40 -6.02 -16.17 -0.33
N GLU A 41 -4.82 -16.25 0.21
CA GLU A 41 -4.58 -16.16 1.64
C GLU A 41 -4.42 -14.71 2.07
N SER A 42 -3.50 -13.99 1.43
CA SER A 42 -3.23 -12.60 1.77
C SER A 42 -2.67 -11.81 0.60
N ILE A 43 -2.78 -10.48 0.72
CA ILE A 43 -2.23 -9.53 -0.24
C ILE A 43 -1.38 -8.54 0.57
N VAL A 44 -0.13 -8.34 0.15
CA VAL A 44 0.79 -7.42 0.83
C VAL A 44 1.17 -6.30 -0.12
N VAL A 45 0.86 -5.07 0.29
CA VAL A 45 1.21 -3.85 -0.44
C VAL A 45 2.36 -3.19 0.28
N ASN A 46 3.57 -3.28 -0.26
CA ASN A 46 4.76 -2.69 0.34
C ASN A 46 4.92 -1.21 0.00
N GLU A 47 4.62 -0.85 -1.24
CA GLU A 47 4.69 0.53 -1.70
C GLU A 47 3.37 0.90 -2.39
N PRO A 48 2.55 1.76 -1.79
CA PRO A 48 1.25 2.10 -2.36
C PRO A 48 1.36 3.17 -3.45
N ASN A 49 2.00 2.82 -4.56
CA ASN A 49 2.20 3.69 -5.71
C ASN A 49 1.84 2.96 -7.00
N VAL A 50 1.32 3.69 -7.97
CA VAL A 50 1.05 3.14 -9.30
C VAL A 50 2.35 2.60 -9.90
N GLY A 51 2.30 1.40 -10.45
CA GLY A 51 3.45 0.71 -11.03
C GLY A 51 4.22 -0.16 -10.06
N SER A 52 3.95 -0.05 -8.75
CA SER A 52 4.62 -0.87 -7.73
C SER A 52 4.05 -2.30 -7.72
N GLU A 53 4.89 -3.25 -7.33
CA GLU A 53 4.49 -4.64 -7.21
C GLU A 53 3.77 -4.90 -5.90
N VAL A 54 2.76 -5.75 -5.98
CA VAL A 54 1.99 -6.25 -4.85
C VAL A 54 2.17 -7.75 -4.78
N GLN A 55 2.46 -8.26 -3.59
CA GLN A 55 2.62 -9.70 -3.37
C GLN A 55 1.26 -10.33 -3.07
N ILE A 56 0.90 -11.33 -3.84
CA ILE A 56 -0.34 -12.08 -3.67
C ILE A 56 0.02 -13.50 -3.24
N ASN A 57 -0.36 -13.86 -2.01
CA ASN A 57 -0.07 -15.16 -1.43
C ASN A 57 -1.30 -16.06 -1.49
N GLY A 58 -1.17 -17.21 -2.13
CA GLY A 58 -2.14 -18.28 -2.06
C GLY A 58 -1.68 -19.37 -1.09
N TYR A 59 -2.42 -20.47 -1.04
CA TYR A 59 -2.13 -21.57 -0.12
C TYR A 59 -1.01 -22.49 -0.62
N GLY A 60 -0.64 -22.39 -1.85
CA GLY A 60 0.47 -23.15 -2.42
C GLY A 60 1.16 -22.39 -3.54
N SER A 61 0.90 -21.11 -3.65
CA SER A 61 1.44 -20.28 -4.73
C SER A 61 1.71 -18.87 -4.26
N GLU A 62 2.70 -18.24 -4.86
CA GLU A 62 2.97 -16.83 -4.71
C GLU A 62 3.00 -16.22 -6.10
N ARG A 63 2.44 -15.01 -6.23
CA ARG A 63 2.51 -14.26 -7.47
C ARG A 63 2.62 -12.78 -7.17
N THR A 64 3.09 -12.01 -8.13
CA THR A 64 3.14 -10.57 -8.06
C THR A 64 2.19 -9.97 -9.06
N ALA A 65 1.62 -8.83 -8.71
CA ALA A 65 0.78 -8.05 -9.58
C ALA A 65 1.20 -6.59 -9.49
N ILE A 66 0.67 -5.75 -10.36
CA ILE A 66 1.06 -4.35 -10.46
C ILE A 66 -0.11 -3.47 -10.06
N ILE A 67 0.15 -2.42 -9.29
CA ILE A 67 -0.85 -1.41 -8.98
C ILE A 67 -1.11 -0.59 -10.22
N THR A 68 -2.35 -0.60 -10.70
CA THR A 68 -2.75 0.14 -11.90
C THR A 68 -3.42 1.46 -11.58
N ALA A 69 -4.05 1.56 -10.40
CA ALA A 69 -4.67 2.79 -9.92
C ALA A 69 -4.70 2.78 -8.40
N ILE A 70 -4.61 3.95 -7.80
CA ILE A 70 -4.63 4.10 -6.35
C ILE A 70 -5.23 5.46 -5.99
N ASN A 71 -6.04 5.46 -4.92
CA ASN A 71 -6.50 6.66 -4.25
C ASN A 71 -6.63 6.37 -2.75
N ASP A 72 -7.18 7.29 -1.98
CA ASP A 72 -7.31 7.12 -0.53
C ASP A 72 -8.26 5.99 -0.13
N ASP A 73 -9.18 5.61 -1.01
CA ASP A 73 -10.23 4.63 -0.73
C ASP A 73 -9.98 3.27 -1.35
N MET A 74 -9.24 3.20 -2.45
CA MET A 74 -9.14 1.99 -3.26
C MET A 74 -7.77 1.82 -3.89
N ILE A 75 -7.32 0.57 -3.98
CA ILE A 75 -6.14 0.18 -4.74
C ILE A 75 -6.56 -0.85 -5.77
N SER A 76 -6.30 -0.57 -7.05
CA SER A 76 -6.56 -1.52 -8.15
C SER A 76 -5.25 -2.20 -8.53
N VAL A 77 -5.29 -3.52 -8.60
CA VAL A 77 -4.11 -4.37 -8.83
C VAL A 77 -4.44 -5.34 -9.95
N GLU A 78 -3.52 -5.53 -10.89
CA GLU A 78 -3.72 -6.45 -12.00
C GLU A 78 -2.49 -7.31 -12.27
N ASP A 79 -2.75 -8.56 -12.63
CA ASP A 79 -1.78 -9.42 -13.30
C ASP A 79 -2.43 -10.01 -14.56
N SER A 80 -1.75 -10.91 -15.27
CA SER A 80 -2.24 -11.43 -16.55
C SER A 80 -3.56 -12.21 -16.45
N HIS A 81 -3.90 -12.74 -15.27
CA HIS A 81 -5.08 -13.59 -15.07
C HIS A 81 -5.99 -13.12 -13.95
N LEU A 82 -5.60 -12.08 -13.22
CA LEU A 82 -6.25 -11.71 -11.99
C LEU A 82 -6.38 -10.20 -11.91
N GLN A 83 -7.55 -9.73 -11.47
CA GLN A 83 -7.81 -8.33 -11.20
C GLN A 83 -8.36 -8.19 -9.80
N LEU A 84 -7.77 -7.30 -9.01
CA LEU A 84 -8.16 -7.07 -7.62
C LEU A 84 -8.47 -5.60 -7.38
N GLU A 85 -9.51 -5.34 -6.62
CA GLU A 85 -9.80 -4.02 -6.09
C GLU A 85 -9.81 -4.11 -4.56
N LEU A 86 -8.85 -3.44 -3.94
CA LEU A 86 -8.68 -3.44 -2.49
C LEU A 86 -9.37 -2.21 -1.91
N ASN A 87 -10.37 -2.42 -1.06
CA ASN A 87 -11.03 -1.32 -0.37
C ASN A 87 -10.23 -0.96 0.88
N ARG A 88 -9.66 0.24 0.90
CA ARG A 88 -8.78 0.71 1.97
C ARG A 88 -9.54 1.13 3.23
N ASN A 89 -10.84 1.27 3.16
CA ASN A 89 -11.66 1.68 4.30
C ASN A 89 -12.12 0.48 5.13
N ASP A 90 -12.65 -0.57 4.49
CA ASP A 90 -13.20 -1.73 5.19
C ASP A 90 -12.38 -3.00 5.02
N GLY A 91 -11.37 -2.99 4.16
CA GLY A 91 -10.52 -4.15 3.90
C GLY A 91 -11.10 -5.15 2.92
N SER A 92 -12.31 -4.96 2.40
CA SER A 92 -12.89 -5.88 1.44
C SER A 92 -12.11 -5.89 0.14
N VAL A 93 -12.08 -7.04 -0.53
CA VAL A 93 -11.37 -7.25 -1.78
C VAL A 93 -12.32 -7.80 -2.81
N ARG A 94 -12.43 -7.11 -3.94
CA ARG A 94 -13.18 -7.59 -5.08
C ARG A 94 -12.21 -8.30 -6.01
N ILE A 95 -12.48 -9.56 -6.31
CA ILE A 95 -11.62 -10.40 -7.13
C ILE A 95 -12.32 -10.81 -8.40
N ILE A 96 -11.61 -10.69 -9.53
CA ILE A 96 -12.05 -11.15 -10.83
C ILE A 96 -10.96 -12.07 -11.38
N ARG A 97 -11.32 -13.34 -11.57
CA ARG A 97 -10.41 -14.35 -12.12
C ARG A 97 -11.11 -15.03 -13.30
N GLY A 98 -10.78 -14.62 -14.51
CA GLY A 98 -11.46 -15.08 -15.72
C GLY A 98 -12.94 -14.68 -15.71
N SER A 99 -13.84 -15.66 -15.75
CA SER A 99 -15.28 -15.44 -15.65
C SER A 99 -15.80 -15.47 -14.21
N ARG A 100 -14.95 -15.73 -13.24
CA ARG A 100 -15.32 -15.80 -11.82
C ARG A 100 -15.17 -14.44 -11.17
N PHE A 101 -16.13 -14.10 -10.32
CA PHE A 101 -16.19 -12.83 -9.63
C PHE A 101 -16.68 -13.05 -8.22
N ALA A 102 -16.05 -12.39 -7.27
CA ALA A 102 -16.49 -12.43 -5.88
C ALA A 102 -16.01 -11.18 -5.13
N ARG A 103 -16.68 -10.91 -4.02
CA ARG A 103 -16.25 -9.91 -3.05
C ARG A 103 -15.91 -10.64 -1.76
N LEU A 104 -14.68 -10.46 -1.28
CA LEU A 104 -14.18 -11.16 -0.11
C LEU A 104 -14.11 -10.18 1.06
N ALA A 105 -14.54 -10.64 2.23
CA ALA A 105 -14.40 -9.89 3.47
C ALA A 105 -13.00 -10.13 4.04
N CYS A 106 -12.04 -9.34 3.61
CA CYS A 106 -10.66 -9.46 4.09
C CYS A 106 -10.44 -8.54 5.29
N LYS A 107 -9.44 -8.86 6.08
CA LYS A 107 -9.04 -8.03 7.21
C LYS A 107 -7.82 -7.21 6.82
N ARG A 108 -7.95 -5.89 6.86
CA ARG A 108 -6.88 -4.96 6.56
C ARG A 108 -6.08 -4.64 7.81
N SER A 109 -4.77 -4.71 7.71
CA SER A 109 -3.86 -4.23 8.74
C SER A 109 -2.79 -3.36 8.13
N ILE A 110 -2.34 -2.37 8.89
CA ILE A 110 -1.28 -1.45 8.48
C ILE A 110 -0.15 -1.60 9.48
N PHE A 111 1.06 -1.72 8.97
CA PHE A 111 2.23 -1.78 9.81
C PHE A 111 3.34 -0.94 9.22
N THR A 112 4.18 -0.38 10.08
CA THR A 112 5.35 0.39 9.70
C THR A 112 6.61 -0.36 10.14
N MET A 113 7.61 -0.35 9.29
CA MET A 113 8.89 -0.96 9.61
C MET A 113 9.97 0.08 9.85
#